data_b9dae60caee83c4b9e8c05894b30dc8e
#
_entry.id   b9dae60caee83c4b9e8c05894b30dc8e
#
_cell.length_a   1.000
_cell.length_b   1.000
_cell.length_c   1.000
_cell.angle_alpha   90.00
_cell.angle_beta   90.00
_cell.angle_gamma   90.00
#
_symmetry.space_group_name_H-M   'P 1'
#
loop_
_entity.id
_entity.type
_entity.pdbx_description
1 polymer ?
#
loop_
_entity_poly.entity_id
_entity_poly.type
_entity_poly.pdbx_seq_one_letter_code
_entity_poly.pdbx_strand_id
1 'polypeptide(L)'
;MFSLFPVFFPVLTGLAMLDLKISKFKDREKYVMGALGINLALTLISNFFCADTHITFAKFAGNIELSFHIDSIAVFFSTIFAAVWLMVGYFSLEYMKHEGEENRFFAYYIASLGGLTGVAYADNLVTLYLFFEVMSLLSYVLVVHSRTNESLLAGRKYIYYSLFGASLGLIGIFYFYSTGWDTAFTPGGVVPMEMGGRMPALSLMVILAVIGFGCKCGMFPLHAWLPTAHPQAPAPASSVLSGLITKAGVIAIIRIVYFTVGADVLRGTSAQYVLLTLSIVTIFMGSMLAYKEKVLKKRLAYSTVSQVSYVIFGLMLLNTAGVTGALLQVAFHALAKNVLFLTAGAFIYKTGKTMVSDMYAMGKSMPKTLSCFTVAGLSLVGVPLTAGFISKWYLAQGALQQGSGVIGFVGIATIMVSALLTGGYLVTVTAKAFFAKREDEVQESCEPNSYMIVPLAVLTVLIILFGIYPAPVIAATSAIAQRIV
;
A
#
# COMPACT_ATOMS: atom_id res chain seq x y z
N MET A 1 0.23 -25.82 -10.49
CA MET A 1 0.96 -24.84 -11.33
C MET A 1 0.09 -23.71 -11.87
N PHE A 2 -1.20 -23.94 -12.20
CA PHE A 2 -2.10 -22.88 -12.67
C PHE A 2 -2.18 -21.69 -11.70
N SER A 3 -2.22 -21.95 -10.40
CA SER A 3 -2.27 -20.95 -9.31
C SER A 3 -1.08 -19.99 -9.25
N LEU A 4 0.04 -20.28 -9.92
CA LEU A 4 1.21 -19.41 -9.99
C LEU A 4 1.19 -18.43 -11.18
N PHE A 5 0.24 -18.58 -12.11
CA PHE A 5 0.14 -17.64 -13.24
C PHE A 5 -0.03 -16.19 -12.81
N PRO A 6 -0.82 -15.83 -11.77
CA PRO A 6 -0.91 -14.44 -11.32
C PRO A 6 0.43 -13.81 -10.87
N VAL A 7 1.42 -14.62 -10.52
CA VAL A 7 2.77 -14.18 -10.13
C VAL A 7 3.66 -14.05 -11.37
N PHE A 8 3.78 -15.11 -12.16
CA PHE A 8 4.77 -15.18 -13.24
C PHE A 8 4.30 -14.55 -14.55
N PHE A 9 3.00 -14.62 -14.86
CA PHE A 9 2.45 -14.06 -16.10
C PHE A 9 2.72 -12.55 -16.23
N PRO A 10 2.43 -11.70 -15.23
CA PRO A 10 2.73 -10.27 -15.36
C PRO A 10 4.24 -9.98 -15.37
N VAL A 11 5.08 -10.78 -14.69
CA VAL A 11 6.54 -10.63 -14.80
C VAL A 11 7.01 -10.90 -16.22
N LEU A 12 6.59 -12.02 -16.80
CA LEU A 12 7.01 -12.42 -18.15
C LEU A 12 6.46 -11.46 -19.22
N THR A 13 5.18 -11.13 -19.18
CA THR A 13 4.56 -10.20 -20.15
C THR A 13 5.08 -8.78 -20.00
N GLY A 14 5.36 -8.34 -18.76
CA GLY A 14 5.99 -7.05 -18.52
C GLY A 14 7.40 -6.99 -19.13
N LEU A 15 8.26 -7.94 -18.82
CA LEU A 15 9.62 -7.97 -19.36
C LEU A 15 9.65 -8.16 -20.89
N ALA A 16 8.78 -8.99 -21.45
CA ALA A 16 8.64 -9.16 -22.90
C ALA A 16 8.33 -7.84 -23.64
N MET A 17 7.65 -6.91 -22.99
CA MET A 17 7.35 -5.59 -23.56
C MET A 17 8.60 -4.75 -23.87
N LEU A 18 9.73 -5.01 -23.20
CA LEU A 18 10.99 -4.31 -23.47
C LEU A 18 11.50 -4.61 -24.88
N ASP A 19 11.28 -5.83 -25.37
CA ASP A 19 11.78 -6.27 -26.69
C ASP A 19 10.77 -5.98 -27.81
N LEU A 20 9.47 -5.85 -27.49
CA LEU A 20 8.40 -5.72 -28.49
C LEU A 20 8.37 -4.38 -29.23
N LYS A 21 9.10 -3.34 -28.81
CA LYS A 21 9.20 -2.01 -29.42
C LYS A 21 7.86 -1.46 -29.96
N ILE A 22 6.81 -1.54 -29.16
CA ILE A 22 5.46 -1.12 -29.55
C ILE A 22 5.44 0.40 -29.72
N SER A 23 5.25 0.89 -30.95
CA SER A 23 5.25 2.32 -31.28
C SER A 23 3.85 2.93 -31.30
N LYS A 24 2.84 2.17 -31.76
CA LYS A 24 1.47 2.68 -31.90
C LYS A 24 0.71 2.63 -30.58
N PHE A 25 0.01 3.73 -30.25
CA PHE A 25 -0.80 3.83 -29.05
C PHE A 25 -1.84 2.71 -28.91
N LYS A 26 -2.61 2.43 -29.98
CA LYS A 26 -3.64 1.39 -29.97
C LYS A 26 -3.09 -0.02 -29.72
N ASP A 27 -1.93 -0.34 -30.23
CA ASP A 27 -1.29 -1.64 -30.00
C ASP A 27 -0.77 -1.75 -28.58
N ARG A 28 -0.22 -0.66 -28.03
CA ARG A 28 0.19 -0.55 -26.62
C ARG A 28 -1.02 -0.67 -25.68
N GLU A 29 -2.10 0.03 -25.98
CA GLU A 29 -3.36 -0.07 -25.23
C GLU A 29 -3.85 -1.52 -25.17
N LYS A 30 -3.95 -2.21 -26.33
CA LYS A 30 -4.37 -3.60 -26.39
C LYS A 30 -3.46 -4.52 -25.59
N TYR A 31 -2.13 -4.32 -25.70
CA TYR A 31 -1.16 -5.13 -24.96
C TYR A 31 -1.27 -4.93 -23.46
N VAL A 32 -1.22 -3.68 -23.00
CA VAL A 32 -1.25 -3.35 -21.56
C VAL A 32 -2.56 -3.75 -20.93
N MET A 33 -3.69 -3.38 -21.54
CA MET A 33 -5.01 -3.73 -21.01
C MET A 33 -5.29 -5.21 -21.11
N GLY A 34 -4.83 -5.87 -22.18
CA GLY A 34 -4.88 -7.33 -22.31
C GLY A 34 -4.09 -8.03 -21.22
N ALA A 35 -2.83 -7.65 -21.00
CA ALA A 35 -1.99 -8.24 -19.96
C ALA A 35 -2.58 -8.05 -18.56
N LEU A 36 -3.03 -6.82 -18.22
CA LEU A 36 -3.62 -6.53 -16.92
C LEU A 36 -5.01 -7.18 -16.73
N GLY A 37 -5.84 -7.21 -17.79
CA GLY A 37 -7.15 -7.84 -17.76
C GLY A 37 -7.06 -9.37 -17.62
N ILE A 38 -6.15 -10.00 -18.37
CA ILE A 38 -5.87 -11.44 -18.24
C ILE A 38 -5.32 -11.72 -16.84
N ASN A 39 -4.40 -10.91 -16.31
CA ASN A 39 -3.88 -11.11 -14.97
C ASN A 39 -4.97 -10.99 -13.89
N LEU A 40 -5.89 -10.03 -14.01
CA LEU A 40 -7.04 -9.91 -13.10
C LEU A 40 -7.90 -11.19 -13.18
N ALA A 41 -8.22 -11.67 -14.38
CA ALA A 41 -8.97 -12.90 -14.54
C ALA A 41 -8.25 -14.11 -13.93
N LEU A 42 -6.95 -14.28 -14.22
CA LEU A 42 -6.12 -15.32 -13.63
C LEU A 42 -6.09 -15.26 -12.10
N THR A 43 -5.96 -14.05 -11.53
CA THR A 43 -5.98 -13.85 -10.07
C THR A 43 -7.33 -14.28 -9.48
N LEU A 44 -8.44 -13.84 -10.06
CA LEU A 44 -9.78 -14.20 -9.55
C LEU A 44 -10.05 -15.69 -9.68
N ILE A 45 -9.67 -16.30 -10.79
CA ILE A 45 -9.83 -17.75 -11.03
C ILE A 45 -8.94 -18.52 -10.02
N SER A 46 -7.68 -18.13 -9.83
CA SER A 46 -6.79 -18.78 -8.87
C SER A 46 -7.30 -18.65 -7.45
N ASN A 47 -7.77 -17.46 -7.05
CA ASN A 47 -8.32 -17.20 -5.73
C ASN A 47 -9.62 -18.01 -5.45
N PHE A 48 -10.42 -18.28 -6.49
CA PHE A 48 -11.67 -19.02 -6.33
C PHE A 48 -11.46 -20.53 -6.35
N PHE A 49 -10.68 -21.05 -7.33
CA PHE A 49 -10.55 -22.49 -7.56
C PHE A 49 -9.34 -23.12 -6.86
N CYS A 50 -8.33 -22.33 -6.49
CA CYS A 50 -7.10 -22.81 -5.89
C CYS A 50 -6.88 -22.28 -4.44
N ALA A 51 -7.95 -21.83 -3.78
CA ALA A 51 -7.88 -21.44 -2.38
C ALA A 51 -7.33 -22.60 -1.51
N ASP A 52 -6.53 -22.26 -0.50
CA ASP A 52 -5.85 -23.18 0.42
C ASP A 52 -4.92 -24.21 -0.28
N THR A 53 -4.46 -23.92 -1.51
CA THR A 53 -3.50 -24.78 -2.23
C THR A 53 -2.07 -24.39 -1.89
N HIS A 54 -1.27 -25.38 -1.43
CA HIS A 54 0.18 -25.25 -1.23
C HIS A 54 0.94 -25.76 -2.45
N ILE A 55 1.96 -25.03 -2.89
CA ILE A 55 2.81 -25.40 -4.02
C ILE A 55 4.27 -25.14 -3.68
N THR A 56 5.07 -26.19 -3.61
CA THR A 56 6.52 -26.06 -3.58
C THR A 56 7.04 -25.98 -5.02
N PHE A 57 7.59 -24.81 -5.39
CA PHE A 57 8.12 -24.55 -6.73
C PHE A 57 9.56 -25.07 -6.87
N ALA A 58 10.40 -24.85 -5.85
CA ALA A 58 11.78 -25.30 -5.84
C ALA A 58 12.25 -25.60 -4.42
N LYS A 59 13.09 -26.61 -4.25
CA LYS A 59 13.78 -26.93 -3.00
C LYS A 59 15.26 -26.61 -3.16
N PHE A 60 15.81 -25.86 -2.20
CA PHE A 60 17.21 -25.55 -2.11
C PHE A 60 17.88 -26.45 -1.04
N ALA A 61 19.01 -26.05 -0.50
CA ALA A 61 19.70 -26.80 0.54
C ALA A 61 18.95 -26.76 1.88
N GLY A 62 18.88 -27.91 2.56
CA GLY A 62 18.20 -28.03 3.86
C GLY A 62 16.68 -27.81 3.76
N ASN A 63 16.13 -27.03 4.68
CA ASN A 63 14.70 -26.72 4.76
C ASN A 63 14.31 -25.42 4.00
N ILE A 64 15.21 -24.95 3.12
CA ILE A 64 14.95 -23.72 2.34
C ILE A 64 14.24 -24.10 1.07
N GLU A 65 12.99 -23.67 0.93
CA GLU A 65 12.20 -23.91 -0.27
C GLU A 65 11.47 -22.65 -0.75
N LEU A 66 11.23 -22.60 -2.04
CA LEU A 66 10.39 -21.60 -2.68
C LEU A 66 8.98 -22.18 -2.78
N SER A 67 8.11 -21.77 -1.86
CA SER A 67 6.74 -22.28 -1.75
C SER A 67 5.72 -21.15 -1.73
N PHE A 68 4.52 -21.46 -2.23
CA PHE A 68 3.41 -20.55 -2.36
C PHE A 68 2.15 -21.18 -1.77
N HIS A 69 1.35 -20.34 -1.12
CA HIS A 69 0.05 -20.71 -0.57
C HIS A 69 -0.99 -19.60 -0.84
N ILE A 70 -2.13 -20.01 -1.41
CA ILE A 70 -3.25 -19.08 -1.65
C ILE A 70 -4.20 -19.14 -0.46
N ASP A 71 -3.80 -18.57 0.65
CA ASP A 71 -4.64 -18.42 1.85
C ASP A 71 -5.54 -17.17 1.79
N SER A 72 -6.31 -16.95 2.84
CA SER A 72 -7.23 -15.81 2.92
C SER A 72 -6.55 -14.44 2.86
N ILE A 73 -5.32 -14.30 3.38
CA ILE A 73 -4.49 -13.08 3.24
C ILE A 73 -4.07 -12.91 1.78
N ALA A 74 -3.59 -13.96 1.14
CA ALA A 74 -3.20 -13.95 -0.27
C ALA A 74 -4.38 -13.54 -1.17
N VAL A 75 -5.56 -14.12 -0.97
CA VAL A 75 -6.79 -13.78 -1.68
C VAL A 75 -7.17 -12.32 -1.50
N PHE A 76 -7.16 -11.82 -0.27
CA PHE A 76 -7.54 -10.44 0.05
C PHE A 76 -6.61 -9.43 -0.65
N PHE A 77 -5.29 -9.58 -0.49
CA PHE A 77 -4.34 -8.62 -1.03
C PHE A 77 -4.22 -8.70 -2.55
N SER A 78 -4.14 -9.91 -3.13
CA SER A 78 -3.98 -10.08 -4.59
C SER A 78 -5.19 -9.57 -5.37
N THR A 79 -6.41 -9.74 -4.83
CA THR A 79 -7.64 -9.20 -5.44
C THR A 79 -7.61 -7.67 -5.50
N ILE A 80 -7.23 -7.01 -4.40
CA ILE A 80 -7.07 -5.54 -4.35
C ILE A 80 -5.98 -5.10 -5.34
N PHE A 81 -4.85 -5.79 -5.37
CA PHE A 81 -3.73 -5.45 -6.24
C PHE A 81 -4.15 -5.53 -7.71
N ALA A 82 -4.69 -6.66 -8.17
CA ALA A 82 -5.05 -6.85 -9.57
C ALA A 82 -6.14 -5.85 -10.03
N ALA A 83 -7.18 -5.64 -9.22
CA ALA A 83 -8.29 -4.76 -9.56
C ALA A 83 -7.86 -3.28 -9.65
N VAL A 84 -7.15 -2.78 -8.63
CA VAL A 84 -6.71 -1.37 -8.60
C VAL A 84 -5.59 -1.12 -9.61
N TRP A 85 -4.68 -2.08 -9.82
CA TRP A 85 -3.60 -1.99 -10.80
C TRP A 85 -4.13 -1.82 -12.22
N LEU A 86 -5.21 -2.55 -12.58
CA LEU A 86 -5.88 -2.40 -13.86
C LEU A 86 -6.42 -0.97 -14.07
N MET A 87 -7.06 -0.39 -13.05
CA MET A 87 -7.61 0.97 -13.14
C MET A 87 -6.49 2.01 -13.30
N VAL A 88 -5.41 1.88 -12.51
CA VAL A 88 -4.25 2.77 -12.63
C VAL A 88 -3.55 2.58 -13.97
N GLY A 89 -3.47 1.35 -14.49
CA GLY A 89 -2.92 1.04 -15.82
C GLY A 89 -3.69 1.75 -16.93
N TYR A 90 -5.01 1.76 -16.87
CA TYR A 90 -5.85 2.48 -17.84
C TYR A 90 -5.60 4.00 -17.82
N PHE A 91 -5.50 4.59 -16.63
CA PHE A 91 -5.09 5.99 -16.47
C PHE A 91 -3.70 6.26 -17.05
N SER A 92 -2.77 5.33 -16.85
CA SER A 92 -1.37 5.47 -17.27
C SER A 92 -1.21 5.57 -18.78
N LEU A 93 -2.11 4.96 -19.57
CA LEU A 93 -2.07 5.00 -21.03
C LEU A 93 -2.06 6.44 -21.58
N GLU A 94 -2.84 7.31 -20.96
CA GLU A 94 -2.86 8.72 -21.36
C GLU A 94 -1.75 9.52 -20.70
N TYR A 95 -1.54 9.32 -19.40
CA TYR A 95 -0.56 10.09 -18.66
C TYR A 95 0.87 9.93 -19.20
N MET A 96 1.25 8.71 -19.56
CA MET A 96 2.61 8.40 -20.01
C MET A 96 2.97 8.96 -21.38
N LYS A 97 1.99 9.41 -22.19
CA LYS A 97 2.26 10.17 -23.42
C LYS A 97 3.03 11.47 -23.14
N HIS A 98 2.82 12.05 -21.97
CA HIS A 98 3.51 13.26 -21.54
C HIS A 98 4.92 13.00 -21.01
N GLU A 99 5.12 11.86 -20.34
CA GLU A 99 6.41 11.50 -19.70
C GLU A 99 7.41 10.84 -20.68
N GLY A 100 6.90 10.22 -21.76
CA GLY A 100 7.73 9.48 -22.73
C GLY A 100 8.19 8.10 -22.20
N GLU A 101 9.02 7.40 -23.01
CA GLU A 101 9.57 6.06 -22.67
C GLU A 101 8.51 5.06 -22.17
N GLU A 102 7.33 5.10 -22.80
CA GLU A 102 6.11 4.41 -22.37
C GLU A 102 6.30 2.88 -22.28
N ASN A 103 7.01 2.26 -23.25
CA ASN A 103 7.23 0.81 -23.23
C ASN A 103 8.03 0.38 -22.01
N ARG A 104 9.07 1.16 -21.64
CA ARG A 104 9.86 0.91 -20.42
C ARG A 104 8.99 1.06 -19.16
N PHE A 105 8.17 2.11 -19.09
CA PHE A 105 7.27 2.29 -17.97
C PHE A 105 6.33 1.10 -17.79
N PHE A 106 5.59 0.72 -18.85
CA PHE A 106 4.63 -0.36 -18.78
C PHE A 106 5.27 -1.73 -18.55
N ALA A 107 6.49 -1.96 -19.08
CA ALA A 107 7.23 -3.20 -18.79
C ALA A 107 7.42 -3.40 -17.28
N TYR A 108 7.99 -2.42 -16.60
CA TYR A 108 8.24 -2.51 -15.16
C TYR A 108 6.97 -2.33 -14.33
N TYR A 109 5.98 -1.59 -14.84
CA TYR A 109 4.67 -1.45 -14.21
C TYR A 109 3.96 -2.81 -14.12
N ILE A 110 3.85 -3.53 -15.24
CA ILE A 110 3.21 -4.85 -15.28
C ILE A 110 4.02 -5.87 -14.47
N ALA A 111 5.35 -5.91 -14.64
CA ALA A 111 6.22 -6.84 -13.92
C ALA A 111 6.16 -6.64 -12.39
N SER A 112 6.06 -5.39 -11.91
CA SER A 112 5.96 -5.09 -10.48
C SER A 112 4.69 -5.68 -9.84
N LEU A 113 3.60 -5.81 -10.58
CA LEU A 113 2.38 -6.46 -10.10
C LEU A 113 2.64 -7.95 -9.78
N GLY A 114 3.39 -8.64 -10.65
CA GLY A 114 3.76 -10.04 -10.40
C GLY A 114 4.63 -10.22 -9.17
N GLY A 115 5.64 -9.35 -9.01
CA GLY A 115 6.47 -9.34 -7.80
C GLY A 115 5.65 -9.10 -6.52
N LEU A 116 4.71 -8.16 -6.56
CA LEU A 116 3.82 -7.87 -5.43
C LEU A 116 2.83 -9.02 -5.14
N THR A 117 2.31 -9.67 -6.17
CA THR A 117 1.46 -10.86 -6.02
C THR A 117 2.26 -12.03 -5.43
N GLY A 118 3.54 -12.17 -5.81
CA GLY A 118 4.44 -13.16 -5.23
C GLY A 118 4.67 -12.97 -3.73
N VAL A 119 4.77 -11.72 -3.25
CA VAL A 119 4.80 -11.41 -1.80
C VAL A 119 3.52 -11.88 -1.10
N ALA A 120 2.34 -11.66 -1.74
CA ALA A 120 1.06 -12.05 -1.16
C ALA A 120 0.90 -13.59 -1.08
N TYR A 121 1.36 -14.31 -2.11
CA TYR A 121 1.23 -15.78 -2.23
C TYR A 121 2.35 -16.55 -1.53
N ALA A 122 3.37 -15.88 -0.99
CA ALA A 122 4.46 -16.54 -0.28
C ALA A 122 3.94 -17.41 0.89
N ASP A 123 4.46 -18.63 1.00
CA ASP A 123 4.13 -19.62 2.04
C ASP A 123 5.15 -19.65 3.18
N ASN A 124 6.30 -19.03 3.00
CA ASN A 124 7.35 -18.93 4.02
C ASN A 124 8.12 -17.60 3.93
N LEU A 125 8.91 -17.31 4.95
CA LEU A 125 9.67 -16.06 5.03
C LEU A 125 10.72 -15.89 3.93
N VAL A 126 11.30 -16.97 3.40
CA VAL A 126 12.31 -16.91 2.34
C VAL A 126 11.67 -16.54 1.01
N THR A 127 10.55 -17.18 0.66
CA THR A 127 9.77 -16.85 -0.53
C THR A 127 9.27 -15.41 -0.47
N LEU A 128 8.76 -15.00 0.70
CA LEU A 128 8.32 -13.62 0.93
C LEU A 128 9.47 -12.64 0.72
N TYR A 129 10.62 -12.87 1.31
CA TYR A 129 11.79 -12.03 1.20
C TYR A 129 12.27 -11.90 -0.26
N LEU A 130 12.36 -13.01 -0.98
CA LEU A 130 12.77 -13.02 -2.38
C LEU A 130 11.85 -12.14 -3.24
N PHE A 131 10.53 -12.34 -3.15
CA PHE A 131 9.58 -11.55 -3.94
C PHE A 131 9.47 -10.10 -3.47
N PHE A 132 9.72 -9.84 -2.19
CA PHE A 132 9.82 -8.48 -1.65
C PHE A 132 10.98 -7.69 -2.29
N GLU A 133 12.15 -8.35 -2.47
CA GLU A 133 13.29 -7.75 -3.16
C GLU A 133 13.04 -7.60 -4.68
N VAL A 134 12.51 -8.64 -5.34
CA VAL A 134 12.14 -8.58 -6.77
C VAL A 134 11.18 -7.41 -7.02
N MET A 135 10.11 -7.28 -6.22
CA MET A 135 9.16 -6.17 -6.32
C MET A 135 9.85 -4.82 -6.07
N SER A 136 10.79 -4.75 -5.12
CA SER A 136 11.52 -3.52 -4.82
C SER A 136 12.41 -3.08 -5.97
N LEU A 137 13.11 -4.01 -6.61
CA LEU A 137 13.97 -3.74 -7.78
C LEU A 137 13.14 -3.32 -9.01
N LEU A 138 12.04 -4.01 -9.28
CA LEU A 138 11.15 -3.66 -10.40
C LEU A 138 10.54 -2.28 -10.22
N SER A 139 10.04 -1.97 -9.03
CA SER A 139 9.42 -0.67 -8.72
C SER A 139 10.43 0.49 -8.62
N TYR A 140 11.72 0.20 -8.36
CA TYR A 140 12.78 1.21 -8.42
C TYR A 140 12.82 1.89 -9.80
N VAL A 141 12.69 1.13 -10.89
CA VAL A 141 12.71 1.66 -12.26
C VAL A 141 11.56 2.63 -12.50
N LEU A 142 10.41 2.42 -11.87
CA LEU A 142 9.27 3.34 -11.93
C LEU A 142 9.58 4.67 -11.22
N VAL A 143 10.36 4.64 -10.13
CA VAL A 143 10.77 5.86 -9.40
C VAL A 143 11.77 6.69 -10.23
N VAL A 144 12.72 6.04 -10.90
CA VAL A 144 13.75 6.71 -11.69
C VAL A 144 13.36 6.88 -13.18
N HIS A 145 12.07 6.82 -13.49
CA HIS A 145 11.58 6.81 -14.86
C HIS A 145 12.06 8.01 -15.67
N SER A 146 12.01 9.23 -15.12
CA SER A 146 12.43 10.46 -15.83
C SER A 146 13.94 10.56 -16.07
N ARG A 147 14.78 9.78 -15.38
CA ARG A 147 16.25 9.78 -15.45
C ARG A 147 16.90 11.15 -15.18
N THR A 148 16.19 12.10 -14.58
CA THR A 148 16.77 13.36 -14.14
C THR A 148 17.70 13.13 -12.94
N ASN A 149 18.61 14.07 -12.66
CA ASN A 149 19.48 13.96 -11.49
C ASN A 149 18.68 13.83 -10.19
N GLU A 150 17.57 14.57 -10.08
CA GLU A 150 16.67 14.53 -8.92
C GLU A 150 16.00 13.15 -8.79
N SER A 151 15.53 12.57 -9.90
CA SER A 151 14.91 11.25 -9.88
C SER A 151 15.91 10.14 -9.55
N LEU A 152 17.17 10.25 -10.05
CA LEU A 152 18.24 9.31 -9.70
C LEU A 152 18.62 9.40 -8.22
N LEU A 153 18.70 10.61 -7.64
CA LEU A 153 18.93 10.80 -6.20
C LEU A 153 17.79 10.24 -5.37
N ALA A 154 16.54 10.48 -5.79
CA ALA A 154 15.37 9.91 -5.14
C ALA A 154 15.35 8.38 -5.22
N GLY A 155 15.70 7.82 -6.37
CA GLY A 155 15.84 6.39 -6.56
C GLY A 155 16.95 5.76 -5.72
N ARG A 156 18.12 6.40 -5.61
CA ARG A 156 19.19 5.94 -4.70
C ARG A 156 18.70 5.89 -3.26
N LYS A 157 18.00 6.93 -2.82
CA LYS A 157 17.42 6.94 -1.48
C LYS A 157 16.38 5.83 -1.30
N TYR A 158 15.50 5.63 -2.29
CA TYR A 158 14.52 4.54 -2.27
C TYR A 158 15.20 3.17 -2.12
N ILE A 159 16.21 2.86 -2.97
CA ILE A 159 16.83 1.54 -2.95
C ILE A 159 17.66 1.31 -1.68
N TYR A 160 18.39 2.33 -1.18
CA TYR A 160 19.16 2.19 0.06
C TYR A 160 18.27 1.93 1.27
N TYR A 161 17.14 2.66 1.39
CA TYR A 161 16.18 2.41 2.46
C TYR A 161 15.53 1.04 2.33
N SER A 162 15.19 0.62 1.10
CA SER A 162 14.58 -0.70 0.85
C SER A 162 15.54 -1.83 1.22
N LEU A 163 16.78 -1.78 0.75
CA LEU A 163 17.80 -2.80 1.05
C LEU A 163 18.16 -2.82 2.54
N PHE A 164 18.34 -1.66 3.17
CA PHE A 164 18.60 -1.59 4.60
C PHE A 164 17.45 -2.18 5.41
N GLY A 165 16.20 -1.80 5.08
CA GLY A 165 15.02 -2.35 5.75
C GLY A 165 14.91 -3.86 5.55
N ALA A 166 15.10 -4.35 4.34
CA ALA A 166 15.07 -5.77 4.04
C ALA A 166 16.20 -6.54 4.76
N SER A 167 17.39 -5.94 4.90
CA SER A 167 18.49 -6.54 5.68
C SER A 167 18.14 -6.70 7.16
N LEU A 168 17.44 -5.72 7.76
CA LEU A 168 16.91 -5.86 9.12
C LEU A 168 15.87 -6.99 9.20
N GLY A 169 14.99 -7.09 8.20
CA GLY A 169 14.05 -8.20 8.06
C GLY A 169 14.76 -9.56 7.97
N LEU A 170 15.83 -9.62 7.19
CA LEU A 170 16.63 -10.84 6.98
C LEU A 170 17.30 -11.32 8.27
N ILE A 171 17.77 -10.42 9.14
CA ILE A 171 18.29 -10.79 10.46
C ILE A 171 17.22 -11.53 11.27
N GLY A 172 15.97 -11.03 11.28
CA GLY A 172 14.86 -11.73 11.91
C GLY A 172 14.59 -13.10 11.29
N ILE A 173 14.62 -13.21 9.95
CA ILE A 173 14.45 -14.47 9.22
C ILE A 173 15.52 -15.48 9.64
N PHE A 174 16.79 -15.10 9.67
CA PHE A 174 17.87 -15.98 10.11
C PHE A 174 17.68 -16.47 11.55
N TYR A 175 17.22 -15.60 12.44
CA TYR A 175 16.90 -16.00 13.80
C TYR A 175 15.80 -17.08 13.82
N PHE A 176 14.67 -16.87 13.12
CA PHE A 176 13.58 -17.84 13.07
C PHE A 176 14.04 -19.19 12.51
N TYR A 177 14.82 -19.19 11.43
CA TYR A 177 15.38 -20.43 10.86
C TYR A 177 16.39 -21.11 11.79
N SER A 178 17.18 -20.36 12.58
CA SER A 178 18.18 -20.91 13.50
C SER A 178 17.57 -21.63 14.70
N THR A 179 16.32 -21.35 15.04
CA THR A 179 15.62 -21.97 16.18
C THR A 179 15.07 -23.36 15.86
N GLY A 180 15.03 -23.75 14.60
CA GLY A 180 14.49 -25.03 14.15
C GLY A 180 12.95 -25.11 14.18
N TRP A 181 12.26 -23.97 14.30
CA TRP A 181 10.79 -23.93 14.17
C TRP A 181 10.35 -24.20 12.74
N ASP A 182 9.07 -24.59 12.58
CA ASP A 182 8.50 -24.73 11.25
C ASP A 182 8.62 -23.40 10.48
N THR A 183 8.91 -23.52 9.19
CA THR A 183 9.15 -22.37 8.31
C THR A 183 7.93 -21.99 7.50
N ALA A 184 6.93 -22.87 7.41
CA ALA A 184 5.65 -22.61 6.74
C ALA A 184 4.77 -21.66 7.57
N PHE A 185 4.07 -20.78 6.88
CA PHE A 185 3.16 -19.84 7.53
C PHE A 185 1.95 -20.56 8.13
N THR A 186 1.83 -20.54 9.44
CA THR A 186 0.74 -21.18 10.16
C THR A 186 -0.06 -20.14 10.95
N PRO A 187 -1.39 -20.02 10.73
CA PRO A 187 -2.24 -19.14 11.51
C PRO A 187 -2.08 -19.38 13.02
N GLY A 188 -1.91 -18.33 13.80
CA GLY A 188 -1.63 -18.41 15.25
C GLY A 188 -0.15 -18.53 15.60
N GLY A 189 0.73 -18.73 14.60
CA GLY A 189 2.18 -18.82 14.78
C GLY A 189 2.68 -20.22 15.14
N VAL A 190 4.00 -20.38 15.08
CA VAL A 190 4.73 -21.65 15.35
C VAL A 190 5.63 -21.54 16.58
N VAL A 191 5.76 -20.34 17.17
CA VAL A 191 6.63 -20.13 18.34
C VAL A 191 5.93 -20.63 19.59
N PRO A 192 6.61 -21.46 20.44
CA PRO A 192 6.03 -21.92 21.69
C PRO A 192 5.70 -20.76 22.65
N MET A 193 4.62 -20.88 23.39
CA MET A 193 4.21 -19.87 24.40
C MET A 193 5.25 -19.70 25.51
N GLU A 194 5.88 -20.79 25.92
CA GLU A 194 6.89 -20.79 27.00
C GLU A 194 8.30 -20.59 26.42
N MET A 195 8.69 -19.37 26.18
CA MET A 195 10.02 -19.02 25.67
C MET A 195 11.09 -18.87 26.76
N GLY A 196 10.69 -18.75 28.02
CA GLY A 196 11.62 -18.59 29.15
C GLY A 196 12.62 -17.44 28.91
N GLY A 197 13.89 -17.66 29.16
CA GLY A 197 14.97 -16.68 28.97
C GLY A 197 15.21 -16.26 27.51
N ARG A 198 14.56 -16.86 26.51
CA ARG A 198 14.70 -16.49 25.09
C ARG A 198 13.76 -15.37 24.67
N MET A 199 12.76 -15.00 25.48
CA MET A 199 11.79 -13.96 25.15
C MET A 199 12.40 -12.59 24.81
N PRO A 200 13.45 -12.08 25.49
CA PRO A 200 14.09 -10.82 25.11
C PRO A 200 14.72 -10.85 23.72
N ALA A 201 15.36 -11.96 23.35
CA ALA A 201 15.95 -12.14 22.01
C ALA A 201 14.86 -12.21 20.94
N LEU A 202 13.79 -12.97 21.16
CA LEU A 202 12.63 -13.01 20.26
C LEU A 202 12.03 -11.61 20.08
N SER A 203 11.79 -10.88 21.17
CA SER A 203 11.24 -9.52 21.13
C SER A 203 12.12 -8.58 20.29
N LEU A 204 13.44 -8.64 20.46
CA LEU A 204 14.38 -7.84 19.67
C LEU A 204 14.31 -8.19 18.18
N MET A 205 14.29 -9.50 17.84
CA MET A 205 14.24 -9.94 16.45
C MET A 205 12.92 -9.56 15.77
N VAL A 206 11.80 -9.66 16.49
CA VAL A 206 10.49 -9.18 15.99
C VAL A 206 10.51 -7.67 15.76
N ILE A 207 11.05 -6.88 16.69
CA ILE A 207 11.20 -5.43 16.54
C ILE A 207 12.02 -5.09 15.29
N LEU A 208 13.17 -5.73 15.11
CA LEU A 208 14.05 -5.50 13.96
C LEU A 208 13.36 -5.88 12.65
N ALA A 209 12.70 -7.03 12.59
CA ALA A 209 12.00 -7.50 11.41
C ALA A 209 10.81 -6.60 11.04
N VAL A 210 10.01 -6.20 12.02
CA VAL A 210 8.85 -5.32 11.79
C VAL A 210 9.30 -3.91 11.38
N ILE A 211 10.33 -3.34 11.99
CA ILE A 211 10.90 -2.05 11.56
C ILE A 211 11.50 -2.19 10.15
N GLY A 212 12.17 -3.29 9.88
CA GLY A 212 12.80 -3.57 8.59
C GLY A 212 11.79 -3.60 7.46
N PHE A 213 10.79 -4.46 7.53
CA PHE A 213 9.71 -4.51 6.53
C PHE A 213 8.79 -3.29 6.61
N GLY A 214 8.64 -2.69 7.79
CA GLY A 214 7.94 -1.42 8.02
C GLY A 214 8.59 -0.24 7.31
N CYS A 215 9.87 -0.32 6.94
CA CYS A 215 10.52 0.64 6.05
C CYS A 215 9.71 0.84 4.76
N LYS A 216 9.23 -0.25 4.14
CA LYS A 216 8.38 -0.18 2.94
C LYS A 216 7.04 0.50 3.20
N CYS A 217 6.52 0.41 4.40
CA CYS A 217 5.32 1.10 4.86
C CYS A 217 5.56 2.59 5.16
N GLY A 218 6.82 3.04 5.19
CA GLY A 218 7.20 4.37 5.64
C GLY A 218 7.15 4.55 7.16
N MET A 219 7.39 3.49 7.93
CA MET A 219 7.42 3.53 9.39
C MET A 219 8.63 4.31 9.89
N PHE A 220 8.45 5.15 10.92
CA PHE A 220 9.57 5.82 11.60
C PHE A 220 10.49 4.78 12.26
N PRO A 221 11.82 4.94 12.16
CA PRO A 221 12.57 6.07 11.58
C PRO A 221 12.83 5.96 10.06
N LEU A 222 12.44 4.89 9.39
CA LEU A 222 12.80 4.56 8.01
C LEU A 222 11.80 5.09 6.95
N HIS A 223 11.13 6.22 7.22
CA HIS A 223 10.07 6.78 6.36
C HIS A 223 10.55 7.73 5.26
N ALA A 224 11.77 8.26 5.38
CA ALA A 224 12.19 9.45 4.63
C ALA A 224 12.39 9.25 3.12
N TRP A 225 12.38 8.01 2.62
CA TRP A 225 12.41 7.72 1.19
C TRP A 225 11.09 8.07 0.49
N LEU A 226 9.96 7.86 1.18
CA LEU A 226 8.60 8.01 0.63
C LEU A 226 8.34 9.45 0.11
N PRO A 227 8.50 10.51 0.94
CA PRO A 227 8.29 11.88 0.48
C PRO A 227 9.36 12.37 -0.51
N THR A 228 10.46 11.63 -0.69
CA THR A 228 11.48 11.94 -1.69
C THR A 228 11.17 11.28 -3.04
N ALA A 229 10.73 10.02 -3.03
CA ALA A 229 10.44 9.25 -4.24
C ALA A 229 9.17 9.73 -4.97
N HIS A 230 8.08 10.00 -4.24
CA HIS A 230 6.79 10.32 -4.86
C HIS A 230 6.76 11.59 -5.73
N PRO A 231 7.42 12.72 -5.38
CA PRO A 231 7.45 13.87 -6.28
C PRO A 231 8.13 13.58 -7.62
N GLN A 232 9.15 12.74 -7.63
CA GLN A 232 9.98 12.43 -8.80
C GLN A 232 9.41 11.33 -9.70
N ALA A 233 8.69 10.37 -9.13
CA ALA A 233 8.05 9.31 -9.89
C ALA A 233 6.85 9.85 -10.71
N PRO A 234 6.55 9.32 -11.90
CA PRO A 234 5.30 9.58 -12.61
C PRO A 234 4.08 9.38 -11.70
N ALA A 235 3.01 10.15 -11.90
CA ALA A 235 1.86 10.09 -11.00
C ALA A 235 1.22 8.69 -10.90
N PRO A 236 1.07 7.90 -11.99
CA PRO A 236 0.61 6.51 -11.88
C PRO A 236 1.56 5.62 -11.07
N ALA A 237 2.87 5.79 -11.21
CA ALA A 237 3.85 5.08 -10.36
C ALA A 237 3.71 5.47 -8.89
N SER A 238 3.57 6.77 -8.60
CA SER A 238 3.30 7.26 -7.23
C SER A 238 1.99 6.70 -6.66
N SER A 239 0.97 6.55 -7.49
CA SER A 239 -0.33 5.98 -7.11
C SER A 239 -0.17 4.53 -6.62
N VAL A 240 0.44 3.64 -7.43
CA VAL A 240 0.64 2.24 -7.04
C VAL A 240 1.68 2.08 -5.92
N LEU A 241 2.75 2.90 -5.90
CA LEU A 241 3.72 2.90 -4.80
C LEU A 241 3.05 3.17 -3.46
N SER A 242 2.23 4.22 -3.38
CA SER A 242 1.52 4.60 -2.15
C SER A 242 0.36 3.65 -1.84
N GLY A 243 -0.49 3.40 -2.84
CA GLY A 243 -1.74 2.65 -2.69
C GLY A 243 -1.54 1.16 -2.48
N LEU A 244 -0.54 0.54 -3.12
CA LEU A 244 -0.42 -0.91 -3.23
C LEU A 244 0.96 -1.43 -2.80
N ILE A 245 2.06 -0.95 -3.33
CA ILE A 245 3.41 -1.48 -3.06
C ILE A 245 3.81 -1.36 -1.58
N THR A 246 3.41 -0.29 -0.89
CA THR A 246 3.59 -0.18 0.56
C THR A 246 2.97 -1.32 1.35
N LYS A 247 1.96 -2.01 0.80
CA LYS A 247 1.28 -3.16 1.44
C LYS A 247 2.13 -4.42 1.46
N ALA A 248 3.18 -4.52 0.65
CA ALA A 248 4.16 -5.59 0.78
C ALA A 248 4.79 -5.64 2.18
N GLY A 249 5.13 -4.46 2.75
CA GLY A 249 5.59 -4.38 4.13
C GLY A 249 4.50 -4.77 5.15
N VAL A 250 3.24 -4.41 4.88
CA VAL A 250 2.10 -4.83 5.73
C VAL A 250 1.94 -6.35 5.71
N ILE A 251 2.00 -6.99 4.52
CA ILE A 251 1.94 -8.45 4.40
C ILE A 251 3.06 -9.11 5.19
N ALA A 252 4.30 -8.61 5.04
CA ALA A 252 5.44 -9.14 5.77
C ALA A 252 5.26 -9.04 7.30
N ILE A 253 4.72 -7.91 7.79
CA ILE A 253 4.41 -7.73 9.21
C ILE A 253 3.32 -8.73 9.66
N ILE A 254 2.25 -8.91 8.87
CA ILE A 254 1.19 -9.88 9.18
C ILE A 254 1.79 -11.29 9.26
N ARG A 255 2.62 -11.69 8.28
CA ARG A 255 3.24 -13.02 8.23
C ARG A 255 4.17 -13.27 9.43
N ILE A 256 4.95 -12.27 9.84
CA ILE A 256 5.83 -12.40 11.03
C ILE A 256 5.00 -12.48 12.31
N VAL A 257 4.07 -11.54 12.51
CA VAL A 257 3.37 -11.36 13.79
C VAL A 257 2.33 -12.46 14.02
N TYR A 258 1.59 -12.85 13.00
CA TYR A 258 0.43 -13.74 13.14
C TYR A 258 0.65 -15.15 12.62
N PHE A 259 1.61 -15.36 11.71
CA PHE A 259 1.84 -16.67 11.10
C PHE A 259 3.16 -17.31 11.50
N THR A 260 4.15 -16.50 11.93
CA THR A 260 5.45 -17.04 12.40
C THR A 260 5.49 -17.03 13.92
N VAL A 261 5.22 -15.89 14.57
CA VAL A 261 5.38 -15.75 16.03
C VAL A 261 4.11 -16.12 16.78
N GLY A 262 2.98 -15.58 16.36
CA GLY A 262 1.69 -15.70 17.05
C GLY A 262 1.35 -14.48 17.91
N ALA A 263 0.08 -14.07 17.86
CA ALA A 263 -0.42 -12.91 18.60
C ALA A 263 -0.31 -13.11 20.12
N ASP A 264 -0.62 -14.32 20.61
CA ASP A 264 -0.61 -14.65 22.03
C ASP A 264 0.80 -14.60 22.61
N VAL A 265 1.83 -15.04 21.87
CA VAL A 265 3.24 -14.97 22.28
C VAL A 265 3.72 -13.53 22.42
N LEU A 266 3.22 -12.62 21.56
CA LEU A 266 3.64 -11.21 21.57
C LEU A 266 2.83 -10.35 22.53
N ARG A 267 1.66 -10.79 22.96
CA ARG A 267 0.77 -10.00 23.83
C ARG A 267 1.41 -9.68 25.17
N GLY A 268 1.47 -8.39 25.52
CA GLY A 268 2.09 -7.91 26.77
C GLY A 268 3.62 -7.83 26.75
N THR A 269 4.28 -8.18 25.63
CA THR A 269 5.74 -8.11 25.52
C THR A 269 6.24 -6.70 25.21
N SER A 270 7.55 -6.48 25.46
CA SER A 270 8.23 -5.24 25.05
C SER A 270 8.12 -4.97 23.54
N ALA A 271 8.13 -6.02 22.71
CA ALA A 271 7.97 -5.88 21.26
C ALA A 271 6.64 -5.23 20.91
N GLN A 272 5.53 -5.68 21.48
CA GLN A 272 4.22 -5.08 21.24
C GLN A 272 4.21 -3.60 21.58
N TYR A 273 4.65 -3.23 22.80
CA TYR A 273 4.59 -1.83 23.25
C TYR A 273 5.52 -0.90 22.47
N VAL A 274 6.72 -1.35 22.11
CA VAL A 274 7.65 -0.57 21.27
C VAL A 274 7.04 -0.32 19.90
N LEU A 275 6.49 -1.33 19.25
CA LEU A 275 5.90 -1.23 17.91
C LEU A 275 4.60 -0.41 17.90
N LEU A 276 3.77 -0.51 18.94
CA LEU A 276 2.62 0.38 19.15
C LEU A 276 3.07 1.84 19.27
N THR A 277 4.06 2.10 20.11
CA THR A 277 4.60 3.46 20.32
C THR A 277 5.17 4.03 19.02
N LEU A 278 5.96 3.25 18.27
CA LEU A 278 6.52 3.69 16.99
C LEU A 278 5.42 3.98 15.96
N SER A 279 4.34 3.18 15.94
CA SER A 279 3.22 3.42 15.03
C SER A 279 2.47 4.72 15.40
N ILE A 280 2.23 4.98 16.69
CA ILE A 280 1.61 6.21 17.20
C ILE A 280 2.46 7.46 16.83
N VAL A 281 3.78 7.38 17.07
CA VAL A 281 4.72 8.45 16.69
C VAL A 281 4.67 8.70 15.18
N THR A 282 4.66 7.64 14.37
CA THR A 282 4.62 7.75 12.91
C THR A 282 3.32 8.36 12.41
N ILE A 283 2.17 7.97 12.99
CA ILE A 283 0.84 8.53 12.67
C ILE A 283 0.86 10.06 12.88
N PHE A 284 1.27 10.51 14.05
CA PHE A 284 1.30 11.93 14.40
C PHE A 284 2.27 12.71 13.53
N MET A 285 3.53 12.26 13.46
CA MET A 285 4.59 12.88 12.68
C MET A 285 4.21 13.00 11.20
N GLY A 286 3.72 11.90 10.59
CA GLY A 286 3.32 11.87 9.19
C GLY A 286 2.22 12.89 8.88
N SER A 287 1.21 13.01 9.76
CA SER A 287 0.13 13.99 9.61
C SER A 287 0.61 15.43 9.77
N MET A 288 1.50 15.70 10.74
CA MET A 288 2.09 17.03 10.95
C MET A 288 2.94 17.47 9.74
N LEU A 289 3.76 16.56 9.21
CA LEU A 289 4.58 16.84 8.04
C LEU A 289 3.71 17.05 6.79
N ALA A 290 2.64 16.25 6.60
CA ALA A 290 1.68 16.45 5.52
C ALA A 290 1.00 17.84 5.61
N TYR A 291 0.64 18.27 6.80
CA TYR A 291 0.02 19.58 7.02
C TYR A 291 0.92 20.75 6.59
N LYS A 292 2.23 20.66 6.89
CA LYS A 292 3.22 21.71 6.57
C LYS A 292 3.68 21.71 5.11
N GLU A 293 3.56 20.59 4.41
CA GLU A 293 4.13 20.41 3.07
C GLU A 293 3.34 21.18 2.01
N LYS A 294 4.05 21.86 1.11
CA LYS A 294 3.48 22.70 0.05
C LYS A 294 3.41 22.00 -1.33
N VAL A 295 4.29 21.04 -1.59
CA VAL A 295 4.30 20.27 -2.83
C VAL A 295 3.24 19.18 -2.76
N LEU A 296 2.32 19.14 -3.75
CA LEU A 296 1.12 18.29 -3.71
C LEU A 296 1.46 16.80 -3.52
N LYS A 297 2.27 16.20 -4.40
CA LYS A 297 2.64 14.78 -4.31
C LYS A 297 3.40 14.45 -3.02
N LYS A 298 4.22 15.37 -2.51
CA LYS A 298 4.98 15.18 -1.27
C LYS A 298 4.08 15.24 -0.04
N ARG A 299 3.06 16.13 -0.04
CA ARG A 299 1.99 16.16 0.96
C ARG A 299 1.25 14.83 1.02
N LEU A 300 0.86 14.31 -0.15
CA LEU A 300 0.20 13.00 -0.26
C LEU A 300 1.11 11.85 0.20
N ALA A 301 2.42 11.94 -0.01
CA ALA A 301 3.39 10.96 0.47
C ALA A 301 3.48 10.93 2.01
N TYR A 302 3.60 12.09 2.66
CA TYR A 302 3.56 12.15 4.14
C TYR A 302 2.22 11.64 4.69
N SER A 303 1.12 11.94 4.01
CA SER A 303 -0.16 11.39 4.41
C SER A 303 -0.22 9.86 4.23
N THR A 304 0.58 9.26 3.32
CA THR A 304 0.73 7.79 3.23
C THR A 304 1.47 7.24 4.44
N VAL A 305 2.57 7.88 4.85
CA VAL A 305 3.32 7.55 6.08
C VAL A 305 2.37 7.45 7.28
N SER A 306 1.52 8.45 7.48
CA SER A 306 0.53 8.45 8.57
C SER A 306 -0.50 7.34 8.41
N GLN A 307 -1.14 7.23 7.23
CA GLN A 307 -2.29 6.33 7.03
C GLN A 307 -1.91 4.84 6.99
N VAL A 308 -0.71 4.47 6.51
CA VAL A 308 -0.24 3.08 6.58
C VAL A 308 0.16 2.72 8.01
N SER A 309 0.59 3.70 8.80
CA SER A 309 0.86 3.46 10.23
C SER A 309 -0.40 3.20 11.06
N TYR A 310 -1.60 3.63 10.61
CA TYR A 310 -2.86 3.13 11.19
C TYR A 310 -3.00 1.62 11.04
N VAL A 311 -2.57 1.07 9.89
CA VAL A 311 -2.59 -0.38 9.68
C VAL A 311 -1.66 -1.06 10.67
N ILE A 312 -0.41 -0.57 10.80
CA ILE A 312 0.57 -1.15 11.74
C ILE A 312 0.07 -1.04 13.18
N PHE A 313 -0.51 0.09 13.57
CA PHE A 313 -1.13 0.26 14.87
C PHE A 313 -2.21 -0.79 15.13
N GLY A 314 -3.14 -0.98 14.19
CA GLY A 314 -4.21 -1.99 14.31
C GLY A 314 -3.67 -3.42 14.41
N LEU A 315 -2.63 -3.75 13.66
CA LEU A 315 -1.96 -5.05 13.74
C LEU A 315 -1.28 -5.27 15.10
N MET A 316 -0.66 -4.22 15.67
CA MET A 316 0.02 -4.34 16.97
C MET A 316 -0.93 -4.32 18.17
N LEU A 317 -2.23 -4.08 17.97
CA LEU A 317 -3.24 -4.27 19.02
C LEU A 317 -3.43 -5.76 19.37
N LEU A 318 -3.04 -6.67 18.48
CA LEU A 318 -3.10 -8.13 18.68
C LEU A 318 -4.48 -8.65 19.10
N ASN A 319 -5.53 -8.03 18.59
CA ASN A 319 -6.92 -8.46 18.80
C ASN A 319 -7.73 -8.38 17.49
N THR A 320 -8.83 -9.14 17.43
CA THR A 320 -9.65 -9.29 16.22
C THR A 320 -10.18 -7.96 15.68
N ALA A 321 -10.63 -7.04 16.56
CA ALA A 321 -11.14 -5.74 16.11
C ALA A 321 -10.04 -4.86 15.51
N GLY A 322 -8.84 -4.83 16.11
CA GLY A 322 -7.68 -4.11 15.61
C GLY A 322 -7.22 -4.62 14.24
N VAL A 323 -7.14 -5.95 14.09
CA VAL A 323 -6.77 -6.58 12.80
C VAL A 323 -7.83 -6.33 11.74
N THR A 324 -9.13 -6.46 12.08
CA THR A 324 -10.24 -6.10 11.17
C THR A 324 -10.10 -4.66 10.70
N GLY A 325 -9.88 -3.72 11.64
CA GLY A 325 -9.66 -2.31 11.32
C GLY A 325 -8.43 -2.07 10.45
N ALA A 326 -7.34 -2.81 10.69
CA ALA A 326 -6.13 -2.75 9.88
C ALA A 326 -6.37 -3.21 8.43
N LEU A 327 -7.04 -4.35 8.23
CA LEU A 327 -7.37 -4.87 6.90
C LEU A 327 -8.35 -3.96 6.15
N LEU A 328 -9.39 -3.45 6.82
CA LEU A 328 -10.29 -2.44 6.27
C LEU A 328 -9.51 -1.18 5.84
N GLN A 329 -8.56 -0.71 6.67
CA GLN A 329 -7.72 0.43 6.34
C GLN A 329 -6.82 0.14 5.13
N VAL A 330 -6.31 -1.08 4.95
CA VAL A 330 -5.57 -1.49 3.74
C VAL A 330 -6.41 -1.29 2.49
N ALA A 331 -7.63 -1.84 2.47
CA ALA A 331 -8.51 -1.77 1.30
C ALA A 331 -8.93 -0.33 0.98
N PHE A 332 -9.41 0.41 1.96
CA PHE A 332 -9.95 1.75 1.77
C PHE A 332 -8.86 2.79 1.49
N HIS A 333 -7.69 2.65 2.10
CA HIS A 333 -6.53 3.45 1.79
C HIS A 333 -6.01 3.18 0.37
N ALA A 334 -6.05 1.93 -0.11
CA ALA A 334 -5.68 1.62 -1.49
C ALA A 334 -6.55 2.40 -2.48
N LEU A 335 -7.88 2.41 -2.30
CA LEU A 335 -8.80 3.16 -3.14
C LEU A 335 -8.54 4.68 -3.06
N ALA A 336 -8.55 5.24 -1.84
CA ALA A 336 -8.45 6.68 -1.64
C ALA A 336 -7.11 7.26 -2.11
N LYS A 337 -5.99 6.55 -1.87
CA LYS A 337 -4.67 7.02 -2.29
C LYS A 337 -4.48 6.97 -3.80
N ASN A 338 -4.99 5.94 -4.45
CA ASN A 338 -4.93 5.89 -5.91
C ASN A 338 -5.73 7.06 -6.50
N VAL A 339 -6.95 7.35 -6.03
CA VAL A 339 -7.70 8.54 -6.47
C VAL A 339 -6.92 9.83 -6.24
N LEU A 340 -6.35 10.04 -5.06
CA LEU A 340 -5.63 11.29 -4.74
C LEU A 340 -4.38 11.50 -5.59
N PHE A 341 -3.56 10.44 -5.79
CA PHE A 341 -2.36 10.57 -6.61
C PHE A 341 -2.68 10.66 -8.10
N LEU A 342 -3.70 9.96 -8.59
CA LEU A 342 -4.16 10.08 -9.98
C LEU A 342 -4.78 11.45 -10.25
N THR A 343 -5.54 12.01 -9.30
CA THR A 343 -6.06 13.39 -9.41
C THR A 343 -4.92 14.40 -9.43
N ALA A 344 -3.92 14.25 -8.54
CA ALA A 344 -2.73 15.09 -8.58
C ALA A 344 -2.00 14.95 -9.92
N GLY A 345 -1.93 13.74 -10.48
CA GLY A 345 -1.39 13.48 -11.81
C GLY A 345 -2.17 14.18 -12.91
N ALA A 346 -3.49 14.04 -12.91
CA ALA A 346 -4.37 14.71 -13.89
C ALA A 346 -4.23 16.23 -13.84
N PHE A 347 -4.12 16.80 -12.62
CA PHE A 347 -3.88 18.22 -12.43
C PHE A 347 -2.51 18.64 -13.00
N ILE A 348 -1.43 17.90 -12.68
CA ILE A 348 -0.08 18.19 -13.20
C ILE A 348 -0.05 18.05 -14.73
N TYR A 349 -0.67 16.98 -15.27
CA TYR A 349 -0.76 16.73 -16.73
C TYR A 349 -1.40 17.90 -17.48
N LYS A 350 -2.45 18.51 -16.91
CA LYS A 350 -3.18 19.62 -17.57
C LYS A 350 -2.56 20.98 -17.33
N THR A 351 -1.90 21.22 -16.20
CA THR A 351 -1.46 22.56 -15.79
C THR A 351 0.07 22.71 -15.74
N GLY A 352 0.84 21.62 -15.70
CA GLY A 352 2.27 21.63 -15.42
C GLY A 352 2.64 22.05 -13.99
N LYS A 353 1.67 22.33 -13.13
CA LYS A 353 1.87 22.88 -11.78
C LYS A 353 1.89 21.79 -10.72
N THR A 354 2.67 21.99 -9.65
CA THR A 354 2.93 20.95 -8.65
C THR A 354 2.62 21.37 -7.21
N MET A 355 2.37 22.68 -6.97
CA MET A 355 2.13 23.20 -5.64
C MET A 355 0.64 23.05 -5.25
N VAL A 356 0.39 22.90 -3.96
CA VAL A 356 -0.98 22.84 -3.41
C VAL A 356 -1.75 24.14 -3.68
N SER A 357 -1.08 25.29 -3.62
CA SER A 357 -1.68 26.61 -3.92
C SER A 357 -2.18 26.72 -5.36
N ASP A 358 -1.59 25.98 -6.29
CA ASP A 358 -1.97 26.03 -7.69
C ASP A 358 -3.34 25.39 -7.96
N MET A 359 -3.83 24.55 -7.03
CA MET A 359 -5.17 23.96 -7.11
C MET A 359 -6.29 24.92 -6.70
N TYR A 360 -5.94 26.07 -6.09
CA TYR A 360 -6.95 27.04 -5.63
C TYR A 360 -7.68 27.66 -6.83
N ALA A 361 -9.00 27.82 -6.68
CA ALA A 361 -9.91 28.31 -7.72
C ALA A 361 -10.04 27.41 -8.98
N MET A 362 -9.44 26.23 -9.01
CA MET A 362 -9.51 25.30 -10.16
C MET A 362 -10.81 24.48 -10.20
N GLY A 363 -11.69 24.61 -9.20
CA GLY A 363 -12.91 23.82 -9.10
C GLY A 363 -13.89 24.00 -10.26
N LYS A 364 -13.91 25.16 -10.90
CA LYS A 364 -14.71 25.41 -12.11
C LYS A 364 -14.10 24.83 -13.38
N SER A 365 -12.76 24.79 -13.47
CA SER A 365 -12.04 24.27 -14.64
C SER A 365 -11.92 22.75 -14.64
N MET A 366 -11.83 22.13 -13.46
CA MET A 366 -11.67 20.67 -13.29
C MET A 366 -12.67 20.09 -12.26
N PRO A 367 -13.99 20.31 -12.42
CA PRO A 367 -14.97 19.96 -11.40
C PRO A 367 -15.04 18.45 -11.12
N LYS A 368 -15.01 17.60 -12.15
CA LYS A 368 -15.07 16.13 -11.99
C LYS A 368 -13.83 15.60 -11.27
N THR A 369 -12.66 16.02 -11.73
CA THR A 369 -11.37 15.60 -11.16
C THR A 369 -11.27 16.02 -9.69
N LEU A 370 -11.63 17.27 -9.35
CA LEU A 370 -11.54 17.78 -7.98
C LEU A 370 -12.66 17.24 -7.07
N SER A 371 -13.82 16.86 -7.61
CA SER A 371 -14.84 16.13 -6.84
C SER A 371 -14.34 14.74 -6.43
N CYS A 372 -13.65 14.02 -7.31
CA CYS A 372 -13.00 12.75 -6.94
C CYS A 372 -11.94 12.95 -5.84
N PHE A 373 -11.10 14.00 -5.94
CA PHE A 373 -10.15 14.37 -4.89
C PHE A 373 -10.83 14.63 -3.55
N THR A 374 -11.96 15.36 -3.59
CA THR A 374 -12.74 15.69 -2.39
C THR A 374 -13.25 14.45 -1.69
N VAL A 375 -13.91 13.54 -2.41
CA VAL A 375 -14.46 12.30 -1.84
C VAL A 375 -13.35 11.44 -1.25
N ALA A 376 -12.24 11.26 -1.96
CA ALA A 376 -11.10 10.51 -1.46
C ALA A 376 -10.46 11.18 -0.24
N GLY A 377 -10.39 12.51 -0.22
CA GLY A 377 -9.93 13.29 0.92
C GLY A 377 -10.83 13.11 2.15
N LEU A 378 -12.14 13.22 1.99
CA LEU A 378 -13.13 12.97 3.06
C LEU A 378 -13.03 11.54 3.60
N SER A 379 -12.79 10.57 2.72
CA SER A 379 -12.55 9.18 3.14
C SER A 379 -11.30 9.04 4.00
N LEU A 380 -10.18 9.70 3.64
CA LEU A 380 -8.97 9.67 4.47
C LEU A 380 -9.15 10.39 5.81
N VAL A 381 -9.96 11.44 5.88
CA VAL A 381 -10.37 12.07 7.15
C VAL A 381 -11.16 11.07 7.99
N GLY A 382 -12.00 10.26 7.37
CA GLY A 382 -12.92 9.34 8.03
C GLY A 382 -14.28 9.98 8.30
N VAL A 383 -14.80 10.71 7.32
CA VAL A 383 -16.16 11.25 7.40
C VAL A 383 -17.17 10.11 7.21
N PRO A 384 -18.26 10.03 8.02
CA PRO A 384 -19.32 9.05 7.82
C PRO A 384 -19.83 9.03 6.37
N LEU A 385 -20.35 7.89 5.93
CA LEU A 385 -20.74 7.57 4.55
C LEU A 385 -19.57 7.42 3.57
N THR A 386 -18.33 7.51 4.04
CA THR A 386 -17.14 7.13 3.26
C THR A 386 -16.46 5.92 3.88
N ALA A 387 -15.79 5.12 3.05
CA ALA A 387 -15.16 3.88 3.47
C ALA A 387 -14.15 4.04 4.64
N GLY A 388 -13.40 5.14 4.67
CA GLY A 388 -12.37 5.38 5.69
C GLY A 388 -12.90 5.60 7.12
N PHE A 389 -14.18 5.92 7.29
CA PHE A 389 -14.80 5.99 8.62
C PHE A 389 -14.82 4.63 9.30
N ILE A 390 -15.22 3.61 8.56
CA ILE A 390 -15.40 2.24 9.10
C ILE A 390 -14.08 1.67 9.62
N SER A 391 -13.00 1.82 8.88
CA SER A 391 -11.69 1.34 9.33
C SER A 391 -11.24 1.98 10.65
N LYS A 392 -11.41 3.30 10.77
CA LYS A 392 -11.04 4.03 12.01
C LYS A 392 -11.91 3.65 13.19
N TRP A 393 -13.19 3.35 12.94
CA TRP A 393 -14.11 2.86 13.96
C TRP A 393 -13.63 1.53 14.55
N TYR A 394 -13.26 0.57 13.69
CA TYR A 394 -12.74 -0.73 14.15
C TYR A 394 -11.36 -0.60 14.83
N LEU A 395 -10.48 0.30 14.38
CA LEU A 395 -9.21 0.59 15.05
C LEU A 395 -9.45 1.15 16.46
N ALA A 396 -10.41 2.05 16.62
CA ALA A 396 -10.76 2.60 17.93
C ALA A 396 -11.37 1.52 18.86
N GLN A 397 -12.26 0.66 18.33
CA GLN A 397 -12.78 -0.48 19.08
C GLN A 397 -11.67 -1.42 19.55
N GLY A 398 -10.74 -1.79 18.64
CA GLY A 398 -9.61 -2.64 19.00
C GLY A 398 -8.70 -2.02 20.05
N ALA A 399 -8.47 -0.72 20.00
CA ALA A 399 -7.67 -0.02 20.99
C ALA A 399 -8.32 0.03 22.37
N LEU A 400 -9.66 0.11 22.45
CA LEU A 400 -10.42 0.06 23.71
C LEU A 400 -10.47 -1.35 24.31
N GLN A 401 -10.52 -2.39 23.46
CA GLN A 401 -10.59 -3.78 23.90
C GLN A 401 -9.27 -4.31 24.48
N GLN A 402 -8.15 -3.71 24.12
CA GLN A 402 -6.83 -4.22 24.49
C GLN A 402 -6.57 -4.24 26.01
N GLY A 403 -7.37 -3.57 26.83
CA GLY A 403 -7.21 -3.56 28.30
C GLY A 403 -5.92 -2.91 28.81
N SER A 404 -5.08 -2.39 27.92
CA SER A 404 -3.75 -1.82 28.20
C SER A 404 -3.81 -0.36 28.71
N GLY A 405 -4.98 0.09 29.11
CA GLY A 405 -5.16 1.40 29.75
C GLY A 405 -4.64 2.56 28.88
N VAL A 406 -3.51 3.13 29.28
CA VAL A 406 -3.01 4.40 28.71
C VAL A 406 -2.66 4.34 27.23
N ILE A 407 -2.01 3.27 26.75
CA ILE A 407 -1.52 3.24 25.35
C ILE A 407 -2.67 3.14 24.32
N GLY A 408 -3.76 2.46 24.67
CA GLY A 408 -4.97 2.41 23.86
C GLY A 408 -5.61 3.79 23.70
N PHE A 409 -5.79 4.51 24.83
CA PHE A 409 -6.32 5.89 24.83
C PHE A 409 -5.42 6.86 24.05
N VAL A 410 -4.10 6.79 24.24
CA VAL A 410 -3.13 7.61 23.48
C VAL A 410 -3.24 7.30 21.98
N GLY A 411 -3.40 6.04 21.61
CA GLY A 411 -3.59 5.63 20.21
C GLY A 411 -4.85 6.25 19.61
N ILE A 412 -5.99 6.16 20.31
CA ILE A 412 -7.26 6.77 19.85
C ILE A 412 -7.13 8.28 19.73
N ALA A 413 -6.57 8.95 20.74
CA ALA A 413 -6.36 10.38 20.72
C ALA A 413 -5.48 10.80 19.53
N THR A 414 -4.43 10.01 19.25
CA THR A 414 -3.54 10.24 18.11
C THR A 414 -4.27 10.06 16.78
N ILE A 415 -5.12 9.03 16.63
CA ILE A 415 -5.95 8.81 15.44
C ILE A 415 -6.89 10.01 15.23
N MET A 416 -7.54 10.52 16.29
CA MET A 416 -8.44 11.68 16.20
C MET A 416 -7.70 12.95 15.80
N VAL A 417 -6.56 13.25 16.43
CA VAL A 417 -5.72 14.41 16.08
C VAL A 417 -5.23 14.32 14.63
N SER A 418 -4.78 13.13 14.21
CA SER A 418 -4.34 12.89 12.86
C SER A 418 -5.48 13.01 11.83
N ALA A 419 -6.71 12.61 12.18
CA ALA A 419 -7.90 12.82 11.34
C ALA A 419 -8.20 14.32 11.17
N LEU A 420 -8.14 15.12 12.25
CA LEU A 420 -8.29 16.57 12.19
C LEU A 420 -7.22 17.22 11.32
N LEU A 421 -5.95 16.82 11.48
CA LEU A 421 -4.86 17.29 10.62
C LEU A 421 -5.10 16.91 9.16
N THR A 422 -5.63 15.69 8.90
CA THR A 422 -5.98 15.24 7.55
C THR A 422 -7.06 16.12 6.94
N GLY A 423 -8.08 16.48 7.71
CA GLY A 423 -9.06 17.49 7.33
C GLY A 423 -8.40 18.83 7.00
N GLY A 424 -7.50 19.28 7.87
CA GLY A 424 -6.76 20.53 7.69
C GLY A 424 -5.94 20.59 6.40
N TYR A 425 -5.30 19.49 5.97
CA TYR A 425 -4.47 19.54 4.77
C TYR A 425 -5.13 19.04 3.47
N LEU A 426 -6.29 18.35 3.51
CA LEU A 426 -7.03 17.92 2.31
C LEU A 426 -8.32 18.75 2.10
N VAL A 427 -9.17 18.89 3.12
CA VAL A 427 -10.45 19.59 2.97
C VAL A 427 -10.24 21.08 2.70
N THR A 428 -9.21 21.70 3.31
CA THR A 428 -8.88 23.11 3.03
C THR A 428 -8.44 23.32 1.57
N VAL A 429 -7.76 22.36 0.97
CA VAL A 429 -7.40 22.40 -0.47
C VAL A 429 -8.67 22.36 -1.31
N THR A 430 -9.58 21.42 -1.03
CA THR A 430 -10.87 21.31 -1.71
C THR A 430 -11.69 22.59 -1.56
N ALA A 431 -11.83 23.11 -0.33
CA ALA A 431 -12.59 24.33 -0.09
C ALA A 431 -12.02 25.50 -0.90
N LYS A 432 -10.70 25.67 -0.90
CA LYS A 432 -10.05 26.72 -1.69
C LYS A 432 -10.12 26.48 -3.20
N ALA A 433 -10.12 25.22 -3.64
CA ALA A 433 -10.27 24.89 -5.05
C ALA A 433 -11.65 25.30 -5.60
N PHE A 434 -12.72 25.12 -4.82
CA PHE A 434 -14.08 25.43 -5.27
C PHE A 434 -14.56 26.83 -4.91
N PHE A 435 -14.13 27.39 -3.78
CA PHE A 435 -14.69 28.63 -3.24
C PHE A 435 -13.73 29.83 -3.29
N ALA A 436 -12.43 29.65 -3.58
CA ALA A 436 -11.55 30.80 -3.78
C ALA A 436 -11.91 31.56 -5.06
N LYS A 437 -11.88 32.88 -4.99
CA LYS A 437 -12.04 33.75 -6.17
C LYS A 437 -10.68 33.95 -6.84
N ARG A 438 -10.64 33.85 -8.17
CA ARG A 438 -9.53 34.30 -9.00
C ARG A 438 -10.05 35.50 -9.80
N GLU A 439 -9.35 36.62 -9.69
CA GLU A 439 -9.86 37.90 -10.18
C GLU A 439 -9.88 38.02 -11.71
N ASP A 440 -9.17 37.18 -12.47
CA ASP A 440 -8.81 37.50 -13.85
C ASP A 440 -9.03 36.44 -14.92
N GLU A 441 -9.96 35.49 -14.86
CA GLU A 441 -10.17 34.65 -16.06
C GLU A 441 -11.52 33.93 -16.09
N VAL A 442 -12.19 33.98 -17.25
CA VAL A 442 -13.14 32.95 -17.72
C VAL A 442 -12.34 31.65 -17.82
N GLN A 443 -12.44 30.80 -16.80
CA GLN A 443 -11.69 29.54 -16.77
C GLN A 443 -12.36 28.57 -17.76
N GLU A 444 -11.71 28.36 -18.90
CA GLU A 444 -12.07 27.27 -19.80
C GLU A 444 -11.93 25.92 -19.06
N SER A 445 -12.81 24.98 -19.41
CA SER A 445 -12.76 23.63 -18.86
C SER A 445 -11.45 22.94 -19.30
N CYS A 446 -10.62 22.54 -18.34
CA CYS A 446 -9.40 21.78 -18.60
C CYS A 446 -9.45 20.36 -18.04
N GLU A 447 -10.65 19.77 -17.95
CA GLU A 447 -10.80 18.37 -17.55
C GLU A 447 -9.96 17.44 -18.43
N PRO A 448 -9.34 16.41 -17.85
CA PRO A 448 -8.67 15.39 -18.63
C PRO A 448 -9.68 14.52 -19.40
N ASN A 449 -9.16 13.72 -20.35
CA ASN A 449 -10.01 12.84 -21.15
C ASN A 449 -10.55 11.63 -20.38
N SER A 450 -11.36 10.80 -21.06
CA SER A 450 -11.99 9.62 -20.47
C SER A 450 -11.01 8.59 -19.92
N TYR A 451 -9.81 8.45 -20.51
CA TYR A 451 -8.78 7.54 -20.00
C TYR A 451 -8.38 7.87 -18.55
N MET A 452 -8.41 9.13 -18.17
CA MET A 452 -8.09 9.57 -16.82
C MET A 452 -9.33 9.66 -15.92
N ILE A 453 -10.46 10.15 -16.43
CA ILE A 453 -11.68 10.37 -15.63
C ILE A 453 -12.33 9.05 -15.21
N VAL A 454 -12.39 8.05 -16.11
CA VAL A 454 -13.07 6.78 -15.81
C VAL A 454 -12.46 6.06 -14.61
N PRO A 455 -11.13 5.83 -14.52
CA PRO A 455 -10.53 5.22 -13.33
C PRO A 455 -10.78 6.01 -12.05
N LEU A 456 -10.69 7.35 -12.12
CA LEU A 456 -11.00 8.21 -10.97
C LEU A 456 -12.44 8.03 -10.50
N ALA A 457 -13.40 8.04 -11.43
CA ALA A 457 -14.80 7.87 -11.12
C ALA A 457 -15.10 6.49 -10.53
N VAL A 458 -14.58 5.40 -11.15
CA VAL A 458 -14.79 4.03 -10.67
C VAL A 458 -14.26 3.86 -9.25
N LEU A 459 -13.01 4.26 -8.98
CA LEU A 459 -12.43 4.15 -7.65
C LEU A 459 -13.16 5.03 -6.63
N THR A 460 -13.64 6.21 -7.03
CA THR A 460 -14.42 7.12 -6.17
C THR A 460 -15.79 6.54 -5.83
N VAL A 461 -16.46 5.93 -6.81
CA VAL A 461 -17.74 5.23 -6.57
C VAL A 461 -17.56 4.08 -5.58
N LEU A 462 -16.47 3.30 -5.69
CA LEU A 462 -16.17 2.24 -4.72
C LEU A 462 -15.93 2.78 -3.30
N ILE A 463 -15.30 3.95 -3.14
CA ILE A 463 -15.13 4.61 -1.83
C ILE A 463 -16.50 4.93 -1.20
N ILE A 464 -17.44 5.45 -1.99
CA ILE A 464 -18.79 5.77 -1.51
C ILE A 464 -19.57 4.49 -1.24
N LEU A 465 -19.54 3.53 -2.17
CA LEU A 465 -20.25 2.26 -2.06
C LEU A 465 -19.87 1.52 -0.76
N PHE A 466 -18.58 1.36 -0.50
CA PHE A 466 -18.10 0.70 0.72
C PHE A 466 -18.27 1.57 1.98
N GLY A 467 -18.50 2.86 1.84
CA GLY A 467 -18.91 3.72 2.96
C GLY A 467 -20.37 3.55 3.35
N ILE A 468 -21.25 3.32 2.37
CA ILE A 468 -22.69 3.12 2.57
C ILE A 468 -23.01 1.66 2.89
N TYR A 469 -22.38 0.71 2.19
CA TYR A 469 -22.58 -0.72 2.37
C TYR A 469 -21.25 -1.46 2.63
N PRO A 470 -20.67 -1.32 3.84
CA PRO A 470 -19.40 -1.93 4.19
C PRO A 470 -19.50 -3.41 4.58
N ALA A 471 -20.72 -3.95 4.78
CA ALA A 471 -20.96 -5.28 5.36
C ALA A 471 -20.16 -6.42 4.70
N PRO A 472 -20.06 -6.54 3.35
CA PRO A 472 -19.28 -7.63 2.74
C PRO A 472 -17.79 -7.56 3.05
N VAL A 473 -17.22 -6.33 3.05
CA VAL A 473 -15.78 -6.13 3.32
C VAL A 473 -15.49 -6.36 4.81
N ILE A 474 -16.39 -5.92 5.70
CA ILE A 474 -16.28 -6.19 7.14
C ILE A 474 -16.34 -7.70 7.39
N ALA A 475 -17.29 -8.41 6.81
CA ALA A 475 -17.41 -9.86 6.99
C ALA A 475 -16.14 -10.60 6.55
N ALA A 476 -15.61 -10.26 5.38
CA ALA A 476 -14.38 -10.86 4.86
C ALA A 476 -13.18 -10.57 5.76
N THR A 477 -12.98 -9.30 6.17
CA THR A 477 -11.83 -8.91 7.00
C THR A 477 -11.94 -9.42 8.43
N SER A 478 -13.15 -9.50 9.01
CA SER A 478 -13.37 -10.08 10.34
C SER A 478 -13.12 -11.60 10.33
N ALA A 479 -13.55 -12.31 9.29
CA ALA A 479 -13.27 -13.74 9.16
C ALA A 479 -11.76 -14.04 9.08
N ILE A 480 -11.01 -13.22 8.33
CA ILE A 480 -9.54 -13.31 8.31
C ILE A 480 -8.96 -13.03 9.70
N ALA A 481 -9.40 -11.95 10.36
CA ALA A 481 -8.91 -11.57 11.68
C ALA A 481 -9.17 -12.65 12.74
N GLN A 482 -10.35 -13.27 12.74
CA GLN A 482 -10.69 -14.38 13.65
C GLN A 482 -9.85 -15.64 13.43
N ARG A 483 -9.38 -15.87 12.19
CA ARG A 483 -8.54 -17.04 11.86
C ARG A 483 -7.09 -16.87 12.28
N ILE A 484 -6.58 -15.64 12.34
CA ILE A 484 -5.14 -15.40 12.54
C ILE A 484 -4.78 -14.87 13.94
N VAL A 485 -5.76 -14.30 14.68
CA VAL A 485 -5.62 -13.84 16.08
C VAL A 485 -5.97 -14.97 17.04
#